data_1e43290419ea1bbaa49e2f9150d1a1b1
#
_entry.id   1e43290419ea1bbaa49e2f9150d1a1b1
#
_cell.length_a   1.000
_cell.length_b   1.000
_cell.length_c   1.000
_cell.angle_alpha   90.00
_cell.angle_beta   90.00
_cell.angle_gamma   90.00
#
_symmetry.space_group_name_H-M   'P 1'
#
loop_
_entity.id
_entity.type
_entity.pdbx_description
1 polymer ?
#
loop_
_entity_poly.entity_id
_entity_poly.type
_entity_poly.pdbx_seq_one_letter_code
_entity_poly.pdbx_strand_id
1 'polypeptide(L)'
;MKKKIAIIGAGVAGLTLANFIKKYTDHEFMVYEREESLSLEEGYGIQLGANSIKILNEINFNKINNEKVFHPSTIDFYNIQNEKICDLNLSKYNSIDAKYTTLQRSTLIEFLKENIYT
;
A
#
# COMPACT_ATOMS: atom_id res chain seq x y z
N MET A 1 -16.54 17.72 -17.16
CA MET A 1 -17.39 18.24 -16.05
C MET A 1 -16.74 17.88 -14.72
N LYS A 2 -16.48 18.89 -13.91
CA LYS A 2 -15.93 18.70 -12.55
C LYS A 2 -16.99 18.09 -11.63
N LYS A 3 -16.64 16.99 -10.96
CA LYS A 3 -17.53 16.27 -10.03
C LYS A 3 -17.09 16.49 -8.59
N LYS A 4 -18.01 16.30 -7.66
CA LYS A 4 -17.74 16.19 -6.23
C LYS A 4 -17.91 14.71 -5.84
N ILE A 5 -16.87 14.12 -5.26
CA ILE A 5 -16.79 12.70 -4.96
C ILE A 5 -16.69 12.54 -3.44
N ALA A 6 -17.59 11.74 -2.86
CA ALA A 6 -17.50 11.33 -1.46
C ALA A 6 -16.88 9.94 -1.40
N ILE A 7 -15.79 9.80 -0.68
CA ILE A 7 -15.10 8.52 -0.43
C ILE A 7 -15.43 8.10 1.01
N ILE A 8 -16.08 6.96 1.16
CA ILE A 8 -16.47 6.44 2.47
C ILE A 8 -15.45 5.41 2.93
N GLY A 9 -14.70 5.74 3.95
CA GLY A 9 -13.63 4.92 4.52
C GLY A 9 -12.25 5.43 4.14
N ALA A 10 -11.41 5.69 5.16
CA ALA A 10 -10.01 6.10 5.00
C ALA A 10 -9.04 4.91 5.19
N GLY A 11 -9.44 3.75 4.70
CA GLY A 11 -8.56 2.59 4.58
C GLY A 11 -7.65 2.69 3.36
N VAL A 12 -6.88 1.64 3.09
CA VAL A 12 -5.95 1.59 1.96
C VAL A 12 -6.64 1.91 0.64
N ALA A 13 -7.79 1.31 0.38
CA ALA A 13 -8.52 1.51 -0.88
C ALA A 13 -9.01 2.95 -1.05
N GLY A 14 -9.67 3.51 -0.02
CA GLY A 14 -10.21 4.87 -0.07
C GLY A 14 -9.12 5.94 -0.21
N LEU A 15 -8.03 5.81 0.55
CA LEU A 15 -6.90 6.72 0.48
C LEU A 15 -6.13 6.60 -0.84
N THR A 16 -6.01 5.40 -1.38
CA THR A 16 -5.41 5.19 -2.71
C THR A 16 -6.24 5.86 -3.78
N LEU A 17 -7.56 5.66 -3.78
CA LEU A 17 -8.48 6.31 -4.70
C LEU A 17 -8.37 7.84 -4.61
N ALA A 18 -8.34 8.39 -3.39
CA ALA A 18 -8.20 9.83 -3.19
C ALA A 18 -6.91 10.40 -3.81
N ASN A 19 -5.79 9.67 -3.65
CA ASN A 19 -4.51 10.03 -4.26
C ASN A 19 -4.60 10.06 -5.80
N PHE A 20 -5.25 9.06 -6.41
CA PHE A 20 -5.40 9.00 -7.85
C PHE A 20 -6.35 10.07 -8.39
N ILE A 21 -7.45 10.36 -7.70
CA ILE A 21 -8.33 11.47 -8.05
C ILE A 21 -7.55 12.78 -8.01
N LYS A 22 -6.81 13.05 -6.95
CA LYS A 22 -5.99 14.25 -6.80
C LYS A 22 -4.97 14.40 -7.92
N LYS A 23 -4.34 13.28 -8.31
CA LYS A 23 -3.26 13.32 -9.31
C LYS A 23 -3.75 13.44 -10.74
N TYR A 24 -4.81 12.72 -11.10
CA TYR A 24 -5.19 12.52 -12.49
C TYR A 24 -6.47 13.26 -12.91
N THR A 25 -7.13 13.94 -11.99
CA THR A 25 -8.38 14.62 -12.29
C THR A 25 -8.42 16.01 -11.64
N ASP A 26 -9.36 16.83 -12.10
CA ASP A 26 -9.71 18.11 -11.48
C ASP A 26 -10.95 17.98 -10.56
N HIS A 27 -11.38 16.75 -10.28
CA HIS A 27 -12.52 16.50 -9.42
C HIS A 27 -12.22 16.90 -7.97
N GLU A 28 -13.24 17.38 -7.28
CA GLU A 28 -13.18 17.56 -5.83
C GLU A 28 -13.52 16.26 -5.13
N PHE A 29 -12.83 15.96 -4.04
CA PHE A 29 -13.18 14.81 -3.23
C PHE A 29 -13.12 15.14 -1.74
N MET A 30 -13.84 14.34 -0.98
CA MET A 30 -13.81 14.36 0.48
C MET A 30 -13.81 12.92 0.99
N VAL A 31 -12.91 12.61 1.92
CA VAL A 31 -12.82 11.30 2.55
C VAL A 31 -13.50 11.36 3.92
N TYR A 32 -14.41 10.43 4.16
CA TYR A 32 -15.13 10.28 5.41
C TYR A 32 -14.66 9.01 6.10
N GLU A 33 -14.25 9.11 7.36
CA GLU A 33 -13.82 7.99 8.19
C GLU A 33 -14.65 7.96 9.47
N ARG A 34 -15.16 6.78 9.80
CA ARG A 34 -15.97 6.57 11.01
C ARG A 34 -15.15 6.72 12.27
N GLU A 35 -13.91 6.21 12.27
CA GLU A 35 -13.04 6.25 13.43
C GLU A 35 -12.42 7.66 13.59
N GLU A 36 -12.40 8.18 14.82
CA GLU A 36 -11.84 9.50 15.14
C GLU A 36 -10.34 9.57 14.93
N SER A 37 -9.65 8.45 15.16
CA SER A 37 -8.23 8.30 14.84
C SER A 37 -8.04 7.08 13.95
N LEU A 38 -7.22 7.21 12.91
CA LEU A 38 -6.68 6.04 12.23
C LEU A 38 -5.86 5.28 13.28
N SER A 39 -6.28 4.06 13.61
CA SER A 39 -5.57 3.21 14.57
C SER A 39 -4.23 2.81 13.95
N LEU A 40 -3.23 3.67 14.14
CA LEU A 40 -1.84 3.39 13.76
C LEU A 40 -1.21 2.31 14.64
N GLU A 41 -1.89 1.97 15.74
CA GLU A 41 -1.44 1.00 16.72
C GLU A 41 -1.73 -0.46 16.33
N GLU A 42 -2.61 -0.70 15.38
CA GLU A 42 -2.82 -2.03 14.82
C GLU A 42 -1.67 -2.41 13.90
N GLY A 43 -0.55 -2.75 14.52
CA GLY A 43 0.75 -2.98 13.90
C GLY A 43 0.92 -4.31 13.19
N TYR A 44 -0.06 -4.75 12.40
CA TYR A 44 0.15 -5.94 11.58
C TYR A 44 0.86 -5.61 10.27
N GLY A 45 1.67 -6.57 9.82
CA GLY A 45 2.35 -6.50 8.54
C GLY A 45 1.40 -6.78 7.39
N ILE A 46 1.63 -6.13 6.27
CA ILE A 46 0.96 -6.40 5.00
C ILE A 46 1.97 -6.69 3.92
N GLN A 47 1.50 -7.33 2.87
CA GLN A 47 2.29 -7.71 1.71
C GLN A 47 1.69 -7.07 0.46
N LEU A 48 2.55 -6.47 -0.34
CA LEU A 48 2.19 -5.83 -1.60
C LEU A 48 2.96 -6.51 -2.74
N GLY A 49 2.23 -7.08 -3.67
CA GLY A 49 2.84 -7.66 -4.86
C GLY A 49 3.47 -6.58 -5.77
N ALA A 50 4.39 -7.00 -6.62
CA ALA A 50 5.06 -6.10 -7.56
C ALA A 50 4.09 -5.32 -8.45
N ASN A 51 2.97 -5.91 -8.82
CA ASN A 51 1.89 -5.27 -9.58
C ASN A 51 1.27 -4.09 -8.81
N SER A 52 1.02 -4.26 -7.52
CA SER A 52 0.50 -3.19 -6.65
C SER A 52 1.54 -2.08 -6.45
N ILE A 53 2.80 -2.45 -6.24
CA ILE A 53 3.90 -1.50 -6.11
C ILE A 53 4.05 -0.65 -7.37
N LYS A 54 3.93 -1.24 -8.55
CA LYS A 54 3.97 -0.52 -9.82
C LYS A 54 2.90 0.59 -9.87
N ILE A 55 1.69 0.29 -9.41
CA ILE A 55 0.60 1.27 -9.34
C ILE A 55 0.89 2.35 -8.29
N LEU A 56 1.31 1.94 -7.09
CA LEU A 56 1.61 2.89 -6.00
C LEU A 56 2.80 3.81 -6.32
N ASN A 57 3.75 3.35 -7.14
CA ASN A 57 4.86 4.19 -7.59
C ASN A 57 4.38 5.38 -8.43
N GLU A 58 3.21 5.29 -9.06
CA GLU A 58 2.61 6.43 -9.74
C GLU A 58 2.28 7.58 -8.79
N ILE A 59 2.09 7.29 -7.51
CA ILE A 59 1.88 8.29 -6.45
C ILE A 59 3.10 8.41 -5.52
N ASN A 60 4.28 8.11 -6.03
CA ASN A 60 5.58 8.27 -5.37
C ASN A 60 5.88 7.30 -4.22
N PHE A 61 5.31 6.12 -4.21
CA PHE A 61 5.61 5.10 -3.20
C PHE A 61 7.11 4.72 -3.19
N ASN A 62 7.77 4.78 -4.33
CA ASN A 62 9.22 4.54 -4.46
C ASN A 62 10.09 5.53 -3.66
N LYS A 63 9.53 6.63 -3.17
CA LYS A 63 10.22 7.60 -2.31
C LYS A 63 10.07 7.32 -0.82
N ILE A 64 9.35 6.28 -0.45
CA ILE A 64 9.20 5.88 0.96
C ILE A 64 10.57 5.52 1.55
N ASN A 65 10.76 5.82 2.84
CA ASN A 65 12.01 5.47 3.52
C ASN A 65 12.25 3.96 3.49
N ASN A 66 13.39 3.54 2.96
CA ASN A 66 13.77 2.14 2.81
C ASN A 66 13.87 1.39 4.15
N GLU A 67 14.06 2.09 5.25
CA GLU A 67 14.05 1.48 6.59
C GLU A 67 12.67 1.00 7.03
N LYS A 68 11.61 1.50 6.40
CA LYS A 68 10.22 1.16 6.71
C LYS A 68 9.65 0.01 5.86
N VAL A 69 10.40 -0.46 4.89
CA VAL A 69 9.97 -1.51 3.95
C VAL A 69 10.99 -2.62 3.85
N PHE A 70 10.54 -3.80 3.50
CA PHE A 70 11.40 -4.95 3.23
C PHE A 70 10.99 -5.62 1.93
N HIS A 71 11.98 -6.07 1.16
CA HIS A 71 11.76 -6.72 -0.14
C HIS A 71 12.23 -8.18 -0.06
N PRO A 72 11.37 -9.12 0.32
CA PRO A 72 11.75 -10.53 0.36
C PRO A 72 12.01 -11.06 -1.04
N SER A 73 12.97 -11.96 -1.17
CA SER A 73 13.28 -12.65 -2.42
C SER A 73 12.49 -13.94 -2.60
N THR A 74 12.05 -14.54 -1.50
CA THR A 74 11.31 -15.81 -1.48
C THR A 74 10.21 -15.78 -0.42
N ILE A 75 9.18 -16.60 -0.64
CA ILE A 75 8.19 -16.96 0.38
C ILE A 75 8.24 -18.47 0.52
N ASP A 76 8.48 -18.96 1.74
CA ASP A 76 8.48 -20.37 2.06
C ASP A 76 7.19 -20.75 2.80
N PHE A 77 6.62 -21.88 2.45
CA PHE A 77 5.42 -22.42 3.06
C PHE A 77 5.78 -23.71 3.83
N TYR A 78 5.37 -23.77 5.09
CA TYR A 78 5.61 -24.90 5.99
C TYR A 78 4.30 -25.46 6.51
N ASN A 79 4.28 -26.79 6.78
CA ASN A 79 3.17 -27.42 7.49
C ASN A 79 3.35 -27.27 9.02
N ILE A 80 2.38 -27.79 9.77
CA ILE A 80 2.39 -27.73 11.24
C ILE A 80 3.54 -28.54 11.88
N GLN A 81 4.11 -29.51 11.16
CA GLN A 81 5.29 -30.28 11.57
C GLN A 81 6.61 -29.57 11.24
N ASN A 82 6.53 -28.32 10.75
CA ASN A 82 7.68 -27.52 10.35
C ASN A 82 8.45 -28.10 9.14
N GLU A 83 7.75 -28.83 8.29
CA GLU A 83 8.29 -29.34 7.03
C GLU A 83 7.94 -28.38 5.89
N LYS A 84 8.91 -28.05 5.05
CA LYS A 84 8.68 -27.15 3.91
C LYS A 84 7.83 -27.84 2.84
N ILE A 85 6.69 -27.24 2.53
CA ILE A 85 5.76 -27.73 1.50
C ILE A 85 6.19 -27.24 0.12
N CYS A 86 6.46 -25.94 0.00
CA CYS A 86 6.86 -25.32 -1.24
C CYS A 86 7.49 -23.95 -0.98
N ASP A 87 8.06 -23.37 -2.01
CA ASP A 87 8.52 -21.98 -2.02
C ASP A 87 8.04 -21.23 -3.25
N LEU A 88 8.04 -19.92 -3.15
CA LEU A 88 7.76 -19.00 -4.26
C LEU A 88 8.96 -18.08 -4.43
N ASN A 89 9.59 -18.15 -5.58
CA ASN A 89 10.68 -17.24 -5.94
C ASN A 89 10.12 -15.92 -6.45
N LEU A 90 10.16 -14.89 -5.62
CA LEU A 90 9.61 -13.57 -5.93
C LEU A 90 10.45 -12.80 -6.95
N SER A 91 11.73 -13.14 -7.10
CA SER A 91 12.61 -12.46 -8.06
C SER A 91 12.14 -12.60 -9.50
N LYS A 92 11.35 -13.64 -9.82
CA LYS A 92 10.76 -13.84 -11.14
C LYS A 92 9.67 -12.82 -11.48
N TYR A 93 9.03 -12.23 -10.48
CA TYR A 93 7.91 -11.31 -10.61
C TYR A 93 8.31 -9.87 -10.34
N ASN A 94 9.48 -9.65 -9.75
CA ASN A 94 10.01 -8.33 -9.46
C ASN A 94 10.63 -7.72 -10.72
N SER A 95 10.48 -6.39 -10.83
CA SER A 95 11.27 -5.58 -11.75
C SER A 95 12.22 -4.68 -10.96
N ILE A 96 13.11 -3.96 -11.65
CA ILE A 96 14.01 -3.02 -11.00
C ILE A 96 13.28 -1.93 -10.24
N ASP A 97 12.10 -1.52 -10.73
CA ASP A 97 11.31 -0.41 -10.18
C ASP A 97 10.14 -0.85 -9.31
N ALA A 98 9.78 -2.13 -9.34
CA ALA A 98 8.63 -2.65 -8.60
C ALA A 98 8.94 -4.04 -8.05
N LYS A 99 9.17 -4.09 -6.73
CA LYS A 99 9.49 -5.31 -6.00
C LYS A 99 8.38 -5.65 -5.02
N TYR A 100 8.15 -6.95 -4.84
CA TYR A 100 7.32 -7.42 -3.74
C TYR A 100 7.80 -6.79 -2.43
N THR A 101 6.88 -6.20 -1.69
CA THR A 101 7.21 -5.38 -0.52
C THR A 101 6.38 -5.80 0.67
N THR A 102 7.02 -5.95 1.81
CA THR A 102 6.36 -6.10 3.10
C THR A 102 6.61 -4.86 3.94
N LEU A 103 5.60 -4.41 4.66
CA LEU A 103 5.66 -3.24 5.52
C LEU A 103 4.55 -3.30 6.57
N GLN A 104 4.61 -2.43 7.56
CA GLN A 104 3.49 -2.24 8.46
C GLN A 104 2.34 -1.53 7.75
N ARG A 105 1.12 -1.98 8.00
CA ARG A 105 -0.08 -1.33 7.43
C ARG A 105 -0.14 0.17 7.78
N SER A 106 0.21 0.52 9.01
CA SER A 106 0.28 1.91 9.46
C SER A 106 1.20 2.76 8.59
N THR A 107 2.36 2.23 8.20
CA THR A 107 3.31 2.93 7.32
C THR A 107 2.68 3.25 5.95
N LEU A 108 1.93 2.31 5.38
CA LEU A 108 1.23 2.56 4.12
C LEU A 108 0.12 3.61 4.27
N ILE A 109 -0.67 3.52 5.34
CA ILE A 109 -1.74 4.48 5.63
C ILE A 109 -1.18 5.89 5.82
N GLU A 110 -0.11 6.05 6.59
CA GLU A 110 0.57 7.34 6.78
C GLU A 110 1.04 7.93 5.45
N PHE A 111 1.71 7.12 4.62
CA PHE A 111 2.16 7.54 3.30
C PHE A 111 1.01 8.04 2.43
N LEU A 112 -0.08 7.27 2.34
CA LEU A 112 -1.24 7.62 1.53
C LEU A 112 -1.94 8.88 2.04
N LYS A 113 -2.03 9.04 3.36
CA LYS A 113 -2.64 10.18 4.01
C LYS A 113 -1.82 11.46 3.81
N GLU A 114 -0.52 11.40 4.00
CA GLU A 114 0.39 12.54 3.80
C GLU A 114 0.32 13.07 2.36
N ASN A 115 0.28 12.20 1.38
CA ASN A 115 0.16 12.58 -0.04
C ASN A 115 -1.11 13.37 -0.35
N ILE A 116 -2.21 13.12 0.36
CA ILE A 116 -3.47 13.84 0.14
C ILE A 116 -3.38 15.26 0.69
N TYR A 117 -2.72 15.45 1.82
CA TYR A 117 -2.65 16.73 2.52
C TYR A 117 -1.45 17.60 2.16
N THR A 118 -0.59 17.14 1.32
CA THR A 118 0.50 17.92 0.71
C THR A 118 0.17 18.29 -0.76
#